data_6e1521f4de31b3514fb9a798a4bb43f4
#
_entry.id   6e1521f4de31b3514fb9a798a4bb43f4
#
_cell.length_a   1.000
_cell.length_b   1.000
_cell.length_c   1.000
_cell.angle_alpha   90.00
_cell.angle_beta   90.00
_cell.angle_gamma   90.00
#
_symmetry.space_group_name_H-M   'P 1'
#
loop_
_entity.id
_entity.type
_entity.pdbx_description
1 polymer ?
#
loop_
_entity_poly.entity_id
_entity_poly.type
_entity_poly.pdbx_seq_one_letter_code
_entity_poly.pdbx_strand_id
1 'polypeptide(L)'
;ATYDRETGDITTQGSRYGSTFRATPSNDGKWLVYGTRHDEHTGLVIRDLKTGSERWLAYPVQHDDQESRASRDVLPGISFTPDDKFVVASYGGKIWKIPTEGGDAIEIPFNVKGTIELGPELDFEYPISDSEEFTITQIRDAVPSPDGKMVAFTALNEVYTMEFPNGTPKKLVNLDETQAQPVWSPDGKWIAFVTWQ
;
A
#
# COMPACT_ATOMS: atom_id res chain seq x y z
N ALA A 1 1.34 -13.78 -20.51
CA ALA A 1 1.05 -14.30 -21.86
C ALA A 1 1.79 -15.63 -22.06
N THR A 2 1.21 -16.52 -22.84
CA THR A 2 1.86 -17.72 -23.39
C THR A 2 2.27 -17.46 -24.82
N TYR A 3 3.43 -17.96 -25.21
CA TYR A 3 3.94 -17.93 -26.58
C TYR A 3 3.97 -19.35 -27.14
N ASP A 4 3.24 -19.57 -28.22
CA ASP A 4 3.27 -20.82 -28.92
C ASP A 4 4.48 -20.82 -29.89
N ARG A 5 5.38 -21.78 -29.71
CA ARG A 5 6.62 -21.85 -30.49
C ARG A 5 6.42 -22.43 -31.90
N GLU A 6 5.32 -23.14 -32.13
CA GLU A 6 5.02 -23.73 -33.43
C GLU A 6 4.27 -22.74 -34.31
N THR A 7 3.28 -22.05 -33.75
CA THR A 7 2.46 -21.09 -34.52
C THR A 7 2.99 -19.66 -34.47
N GLY A 8 3.78 -19.31 -33.44
CA GLY A 8 4.24 -17.96 -33.17
C GLY A 8 3.20 -17.08 -32.47
N ASP A 9 2.07 -17.67 -32.07
CA ASP A 9 0.98 -16.92 -31.49
C ASP A 9 1.27 -16.54 -30.03
N ILE A 10 0.82 -15.36 -29.62
CA ILE A 10 0.87 -14.89 -28.24
C ILE A 10 -0.56 -14.81 -27.71
N THR A 11 -0.83 -15.57 -26.66
CA THR A 11 -2.13 -15.59 -25.98
C THR A 11 -2.03 -15.01 -24.58
N THR A 12 -2.88 -14.04 -24.25
CA THR A 12 -2.98 -13.50 -22.91
C THR A 12 -3.74 -14.48 -22.00
N GLN A 13 -3.09 -14.94 -20.94
CA GLN A 13 -3.66 -15.92 -20.00
C GLN A 13 -4.30 -15.30 -18.76
N GLY A 14 -4.10 -14.02 -18.51
CA GLY A 14 -4.69 -13.33 -17.37
C GLY A 14 -5.16 -11.94 -17.77
N SER A 15 -6.41 -11.63 -17.47
CA SER A 15 -7.03 -10.33 -17.72
C SER A 15 -7.77 -9.81 -16.47
N ARG A 16 -7.36 -10.25 -15.28
CA ARG A 16 -7.99 -9.78 -14.04
C ARG A 16 -7.71 -8.31 -13.80
N TYR A 17 -8.70 -7.65 -13.25
CA TYR A 17 -8.50 -6.38 -12.57
C TYR A 17 -7.43 -6.57 -11.48
N GLY A 18 -6.47 -5.69 -11.37
CA GLY A 18 -5.38 -5.79 -10.38
C GLY A 18 -4.08 -6.42 -10.89
N SER A 19 -3.94 -6.58 -12.20
CA SER A 19 -2.74 -7.15 -12.85
C SER A 19 -2.59 -8.66 -12.67
N THR A 20 -1.60 -9.21 -13.37
CA THR A 20 -1.18 -10.62 -13.26
C THR A 20 0.34 -10.66 -13.29
N PHE A 21 0.95 -11.16 -12.24
CA PHE A 21 2.41 -11.19 -12.11
C PHE A 21 2.89 -12.53 -11.55
N ARG A 22 4.16 -12.86 -11.77
CA ARG A 22 4.83 -14.07 -11.33
C ARG A 22 4.09 -15.36 -11.72
N ALA A 23 3.69 -15.44 -12.99
CA ALA A 23 3.03 -16.62 -13.52
C ALA A 23 3.95 -17.84 -13.49
N THR A 24 3.50 -18.91 -12.82
CA THR A 24 4.25 -20.16 -12.63
C THR A 24 3.38 -21.32 -13.12
N PRO A 25 3.74 -22.02 -14.22
CA PRO A 25 3.01 -23.19 -14.69
C PRO A 25 3.35 -24.42 -13.84
N SER A 26 2.41 -25.37 -13.75
CA SER A 26 2.67 -26.71 -13.25
C SER A 26 3.54 -27.51 -14.21
N ASN A 27 4.21 -28.56 -13.70
CA ASN A 27 5.09 -29.40 -14.52
C ASN A 27 4.33 -30.18 -15.58
N ASP A 28 3.09 -30.58 -15.27
CA ASP A 28 2.18 -31.31 -16.19
C ASP A 28 1.45 -30.40 -17.20
N GLY A 29 1.60 -29.06 -17.06
CA GLY A 29 0.93 -28.06 -17.90
C GLY A 29 -0.58 -27.90 -17.65
N LYS A 30 -1.13 -28.49 -16.59
CA LYS A 30 -2.56 -28.36 -16.24
C LYS A 30 -2.88 -27.04 -15.58
N TRP A 31 -2.01 -26.54 -14.72
CA TRP A 31 -2.25 -25.40 -13.87
C TRP A 31 -1.33 -24.22 -14.15
N LEU A 32 -1.84 -23.03 -13.93
CA LEU A 32 -1.06 -21.80 -13.86
C LEU A 32 -1.38 -21.11 -12.54
N VAL A 33 -0.35 -20.87 -11.71
CA VAL A 33 -0.47 -20.01 -10.53
C VAL A 33 0.14 -18.68 -10.79
N TYR A 34 -0.52 -17.60 -10.33
CA TYR A 34 -0.01 -16.24 -10.46
C TYR A 34 -0.50 -15.37 -9.31
N GLY A 35 0.23 -14.29 -9.06
CA GLY A 35 -0.18 -13.25 -8.12
C GLY A 35 -1.10 -12.23 -8.78
N THR A 36 -2.02 -11.68 -8.02
CA THR A 36 -2.88 -10.57 -8.43
C THR A 36 -3.23 -9.69 -7.24
N ARG A 37 -3.54 -8.44 -7.53
CA ARG A 37 -4.07 -7.51 -6.54
C ARG A 37 -5.58 -7.61 -6.47
N HIS A 38 -6.11 -7.46 -5.27
CA HIS A 38 -7.54 -7.36 -5.02
C HIS A 38 -7.75 -6.53 -3.76
N ASP A 39 -8.53 -5.46 -3.88
CA ASP A 39 -8.65 -4.44 -2.85
C ASP A 39 -7.26 -3.95 -2.38
N GLU A 40 -7.01 -3.95 -1.09
CA GLU A 40 -5.75 -3.53 -0.47
C GLU A 40 -4.72 -4.67 -0.28
N HIS A 41 -5.01 -5.85 -0.83
CA HIS A 41 -4.18 -7.04 -0.67
C HIS A 41 -3.77 -7.67 -2.00
N THR A 42 -2.71 -8.46 -1.93
CA THR A 42 -2.35 -9.40 -2.98
C THR A 42 -2.77 -10.81 -2.59
N GLY A 43 -3.04 -11.61 -3.60
CA GLY A 43 -3.35 -13.02 -3.44
C GLY A 43 -2.76 -13.88 -4.53
N LEU A 44 -2.77 -15.19 -4.32
CA LEU A 44 -2.42 -16.19 -5.32
C LEU A 44 -3.69 -16.76 -5.94
N VAL A 45 -3.73 -16.78 -7.25
CA VAL A 45 -4.80 -17.42 -8.05
C VAL A 45 -4.23 -18.65 -8.73
N ILE A 46 -5.01 -19.72 -8.78
CA ILE A 46 -4.74 -20.88 -9.60
C ILE A 46 -5.76 -20.98 -10.72
N ARG A 47 -5.28 -21.18 -11.94
CA ARG A 47 -6.06 -21.30 -13.18
C ARG A 47 -5.88 -22.68 -13.79
N ASP A 48 -6.95 -23.35 -14.12
CA ASP A 48 -6.94 -24.52 -15.00
C ASP A 48 -6.73 -24.08 -16.43
N LEU A 49 -5.63 -24.50 -17.05
CA LEU A 49 -5.25 -24.06 -18.41
C LEU A 49 -6.14 -24.67 -19.49
N LYS A 50 -6.82 -25.79 -19.20
CA LYS A 50 -7.73 -26.43 -20.16
C LYS A 50 -9.10 -25.76 -20.17
N THR A 51 -9.64 -25.48 -19.01
CA THR A 51 -11.01 -24.92 -18.88
C THR A 51 -11.03 -23.40 -18.78
N GLY A 52 -9.91 -22.78 -18.41
CA GLY A 52 -9.83 -21.36 -18.09
C GLY A 52 -10.40 -20.99 -16.73
N SER A 53 -10.90 -21.94 -15.96
CA SER A 53 -11.48 -21.69 -14.63
C SER A 53 -10.42 -21.21 -13.64
N GLU A 54 -10.77 -20.22 -12.82
CA GLU A 54 -9.90 -19.62 -11.83
C GLU A 54 -10.52 -19.65 -10.45
N ARG A 55 -9.68 -19.77 -9.45
CA ARG A 55 -10.05 -19.61 -8.03
C ARG A 55 -8.88 -19.06 -7.23
N TRP A 56 -9.16 -18.52 -6.06
CA TRP A 56 -8.13 -18.21 -5.10
C TRP A 56 -7.43 -19.48 -4.65
N LEU A 57 -6.09 -19.49 -4.73
CA LEU A 57 -5.25 -20.50 -4.10
C LEU A 57 -4.95 -20.09 -2.65
N ALA A 58 -4.65 -18.81 -2.45
CA ALA A 58 -4.50 -18.19 -1.13
C ALA A 58 -4.88 -16.72 -1.20
N TYR A 59 -5.69 -16.24 -0.25
CA TYR A 59 -6.08 -14.84 -0.11
C TYR A 59 -6.58 -14.55 1.31
N PRO A 60 -6.19 -13.42 1.94
CA PRO A 60 -5.12 -12.53 1.52
C PRO A 60 -3.74 -13.16 1.74
N VAL A 61 -2.75 -12.77 0.93
CA VAL A 61 -1.35 -13.21 1.10
C VAL A 61 -0.55 -12.14 1.83
N GLN A 62 -0.63 -10.90 1.35
CA GLN A 62 -0.01 -9.75 2.00
C GLN A 62 -0.73 -8.46 1.62
N HIS A 63 -0.51 -7.40 2.38
CA HIS A 63 -0.95 -6.06 2.01
C HIS A 63 -0.30 -5.62 0.70
N ASP A 64 -1.07 -4.93 -0.18
CA ASP A 64 -0.53 -4.44 -1.44
C ASP A 64 0.25 -3.14 -1.24
N ASP A 65 1.55 -3.23 -1.34
CA ASP A 65 2.46 -2.10 -1.24
C ASP A 65 2.83 -1.58 -2.64
N GLN A 66 1.86 -0.98 -3.31
CA GLN A 66 2.01 -0.50 -4.70
C GLN A 66 3.06 0.59 -4.86
N GLU A 67 3.32 1.36 -3.83
CA GLU A 67 4.27 2.47 -3.84
C GLU A 67 5.70 2.03 -3.48
N SER A 68 5.88 0.78 -3.07
CA SER A 68 7.20 0.26 -2.78
C SER A 68 8.04 0.12 -4.05
N ARG A 69 9.35 0.13 -3.90
CA ARG A 69 10.28 -0.17 -5.00
C ARG A 69 10.13 -1.60 -5.53
N ALA A 70 9.53 -2.49 -4.75
CA ALA A 70 9.21 -3.86 -5.11
C ALA A 70 7.88 -4.00 -5.89
N SER A 71 7.30 -2.92 -6.36
CA SER A 71 5.99 -2.87 -7.02
C SER A 71 5.84 -3.76 -8.25
N ARG A 72 6.95 -4.20 -8.85
CA ARG A 72 6.92 -5.10 -10.02
C ARG A 72 6.63 -6.54 -9.64
N ASP A 73 7.00 -6.94 -8.44
CA ASP A 73 6.84 -8.30 -7.95
C ASP A 73 6.87 -8.30 -6.42
N VAL A 74 5.71 -8.10 -5.85
CA VAL A 74 5.52 -8.00 -4.40
C VAL A 74 5.40 -9.37 -3.71
N LEU A 75 5.34 -10.46 -4.47
CA LEU A 75 5.27 -11.81 -3.93
C LEU A 75 6.63 -12.49 -4.01
N PRO A 76 7.03 -13.24 -2.96
CA PRO A 76 8.18 -14.13 -2.99
C PRO A 76 8.02 -15.23 -4.05
N GLY A 77 9.10 -15.99 -4.28
CA GLY A 77 9.07 -17.12 -5.20
C GLY A 77 8.00 -18.16 -4.83
N ILE A 78 7.34 -18.67 -5.85
CA ILE A 78 6.39 -19.77 -5.76
C ILE A 78 6.83 -20.90 -6.68
N SER A 79 6.55 -22.14 -6.29
CA SER A 79 6.91 -23.32 -7.08
C SER A 79 5.91 -24.43 -6.86
N PHE A 80 5.62 -25.22 -7.90
CA PHE A 80 4.91 -26.47 -7.74
C PHE A 80 5.82 -27.54 -7.15
N THR A 81 5.24 -28.49 -6.42
CA THR A 81 5.92 -29.74 -6.08
C THR A 81 6.11 -30.60 -7.33
N PRO A 82 7.09 -31.54 -7.36
CA PRO A 82 7.32 -32.37 -8.55
C PRO A 82 6.11 -33.17 -9.02
N ASP A 83 5.17 -33.47 -8.13
CA ASP A 83 3.93 -34.19 -8.42
C ASP A 83 2.73 -33.29 -8.71
N ASP A 84 2.96 -31.96 -8.78
CA ASP A 84 1.97 -30.91 -9.01
C ASP A 84 0.78 -30.86 -8.04
N LYS A 85 0.85 -31.64 -6.93
CA LYS A 85 -0.25 -31.69 -5.95
C LYS A 85 -0.29 -30.48 -5.04
N PHE A 86 0.83 -29.76 -4.91
CA PHE A 86 0.94 -28.61 -4.03
C PHE A 86 1.72 -27.50 -4.69
N VAL A 87 1.43 -26.28 -4.25
CA VAL A 87 2.25 -25.10 -4.48
C VAL A 87 2.95 -24.74 -3.18
N VAL A 88 4.25 -24.55 -3.25
CA VAL A 88 5.04 -24.00 -2.14
C VAL A 88 5.20 -22.50 -2.35
N ALA A 89 4.83 -21.72 -1.35
CA ALA A 89 4.92 -20.26 -1.38
C ALA A 89 5.38 -19.73 -0.02
N SER A 90 6.09 -18.61 -0.01
CA SER A 90 6.47 -17.94 1.24
C SER A 90 5.74 -16.61 1.36
N TYR A 91 5.06 -16.40 2.48
CA TYR A 91 4.39 -15.14 2.85
C TYR A 91 4.10 -15.10 4.35
N GLY A 92 3.91 -13.90 4.89
CA GLY A 92 3.66 -13.70 6.31
C GLY A 92 4.80 -14.21 7.20
N GLY A 93 6.07 -14.21 6.73
CA GLY A 93 7.22 -14.72 7.45
C GLY A 93 7.26 -16.25 7.56
N LYS A 94 6.46 -16.99 6.79
CA LYS A 94 6.31 -18.44 6.83
C LYS A 94 6.45 -19.07 5.44
N ILE A 95 6.66 -20.37 5.41
CA ILE A 95 6.61 -21.18 4.19
C ILE A 95 5.34 -22.03 4.23
N TRP A 96 4.60 -22.01 3.15
CA TRP A 96 3.32 -22.70 3.02
C TRP A 96 3.35 -23.75 1.91
N LYS A 97 2.72 -24.87 2.16
CA LYS A 97 2.40 -25.91 1.19
C LYS A 97 0.90 -25.92 0.97
N ILE A 98 0.46 -25.51 -0.23
CA ILE A 98 -0.95 -25.22 -0.54
C ILE A 98 -1.45 -26.26 -1.55
N PRO A 99 -2.52 -27.03 -1.25
CA PRO A 99 -3.04 -28.03 -2.18
C PRO A 99 -3.57 -27.43 -3.48
N THR A 100 -3.17 -27.98 -4.63
CA THR A 100 -3.61 -27.50 -5.95
C THR A 100 -5.08 -27.79 -6.23
N GLU A 101 -5.66 -28.83 -5.66
CA GLU A 101 -7.08 -29.17 -5.81
C GLU A 101 -7.99 -28.48 -4.78
N GLY A 102 -7.42 -27.70 -3.87
CA GLY A 102 -8.15 -27.00 -2.80
C GLY A 102 -7.94 -27.62 -1.43
N GLY A 103 -8.27 -26.88 -0.40
CA GLY A 103 -8.04 -27.24 1.01
C GLY A 103 -7.13 -26.24 1.71
N ASP A 104 -6.90 -26.45 3.00
CA ASP A 104 -6.13 -25.56 3.84
C ASP A 104 -4.63 -25.60 3.53
N ALA A 105 -3.99 -24.44 3.61
CA ALA A 105 -2.54 -24.34 3.50
C ALA A 105 -1.87 -24.97 4.74
N ILE A 106 -0.81 -25.72 4.51
CA ILE A 106 -0.03 -26.41 5.54
C ILE A 106 1.26 -25.65 5.75
N GLU A 107 1.53 -25.22 6.97
CA GLU A 107 2.80 -24.56 7.31
C GLU A 107 3.96 -25.56 7.24
N ILE A 108 5.04 -25.18 6.57
CA ILE A 108 6.32 -25.88 6.62
C ILE A 108 7.17 -25.18 7.67
N PRO A 109 7.34 -25.75 8.87
CA PRO A 109 8.12 -25.10 9.91
C PRO A 109 9.60 -25.08 9.56
N PHE A 110 10.27 -23.96 9.87
CA PHE A 110 11.71 -23.84 9.75
C PHE A 110 12.30 -23.04 10.91
N ASN A 111 13.57 -23.29 11.19
CA ASN A 111 14.32 -22.57 12.20
C ASN A 111 15.65 -22.10 11.60
N VAL A 112 15.94 -20.82 11.74
CA VAL A 112 17.21 -20.24 11.29
C VAL A 112 17.92 -19.66 12.49
N LYS A 113 19.17 -20.04 12.69
CA LYS A 113 20.09 -19.40 13.63
C LYS A 113 21.23 -18.78 12.84
N GLY A 114 21.47 -17.52 13.03
CA GLY A 114 22.55 -16.79 12.39
C GLY A 114 23.06 -15.67 13.30
N THR A 115 24.31 -15.31 13.10
CA THR A 115 24.89 -14.10 13.67
C THR A 115 25.02 -13.10 12.54
N ILE A 116 24.45 -11.92 12.72
CA ILE A 116 24.57 -10.81 11.77
C ILE A 116 25.46 -9.77 12.44
N GLU A 117 26.57 -9.43 11.81
CA GLU A 117 27.37 -8.30 12.22
C GLU A 117 26.62 -7.04 11.78
N LEU A 118 26.18 -6.26 12.74
CA LEU A 118 25.65 -4.92 12.49
C LEU A 118 26.83 -3.98 12.28
N GLY A 119 26.71 -3.08 11.31
CA GLY A 119 27.66 -2.01 11.13
C GLY A 119 27.69 -1.05 12.32
N PRO A 120 28.52 -0.02 12.27
CA PRO A 120 28.53 0.98 13.32
C PRO A 120 27.13 1.59 13.45
N GLU A 121 26.70 1.76 14.70
CA GLU A 121 25.47 2.45 15.00
C GLU A 121 25.58 3.90 14.52
N LEU A 122 24.73 4.24 13.55
CA LEU A 122 24.66 5.59 12.98
C LEU A 122 23.49 6.33 13.64
N ASP A 123 23.54 6.43 14.95
CA ASP A 123 22.56 7.19 15.71
C ASP A 123 22.81 8.68 15.57
N PHE A 124 21.75 9.40 15.28
CA PHE A 124 21.71 10.84 15.44
C PHE A 124 20.93 11.12 16.72
N GLU A 125 21.58 11.82 17.64
CA GLU A 125 20.86 12.35 18.79
C GLU A 125 19.89 13.43 18.31
N TYR A 126 18.60 13.12 18.40
CA TYR A 126 17.55 14.12 18.19
C TYR A 126 17.23 14.76 19.53
N PRO A 127 17.23 16.09 19.65
CA PRO A 127 16.66 16.72 20.82
C PRO A 127 15.17 16.44 20.85
N ILE A 128 14.77 15.44 21.61
CA ILE A 128 13.36 15.16 21.89
C ILE A 128 12.98 16.06 23.06
N SER A 129 12.10 17.02 22.81
CA SER A 129 11.53 17.84 23.87
C SER A 129 10.21 17.23 24.33
N ASP A 130 10.07 17.03 25.63
CA ASP A 130 8.83 16.66 26.33
C ASP A 130 8.15 17.87 26.97
N SER A 131 8.49 19.08 26.55
CA SER A 131 7.84 20.32 27.03
C SER A 131 6.36 20.33 26.66
N GLU A 132 5.54 20.94 27.52
CA GLU A 132 4.09 21.09 27.29
C GLU A 132 3.75 21.91 26.05
N GLU A 133 4.70 22.71 25.58
CA GLU A 133 4.55 23.55 24.38
C GLU A 133 5.67 23.28 23.37
N PHE A 134 5.33 23.34 22.10
CA PHE A 134 6.29 23.28 20.99
C PHE A 134 5.97 24.33 19.92
N THR A 135 7.02 24.78 19.23
CA THR A 135 6.87 25.75 18.15
C THR A 135 6.43 25.06 16.88
N ILE A 136 5.31 25.44 16.32
CA ILE A 136 4.81 24.97 15.04
C ILE A 136 5.67 25.57 13.92
N THR A 137 6.35 24.71 13.16
CA THR A 137 7.22 25.11 12.05
C THR A 137 6.58 24.86 10.67
N GLN A 138 5.53 24.03 10.61
CA GLN A 138 4.80 23.76 9.37
C GLN A 138 3.47 24.49 9.34
N ILE A 139 3.44 25.61 8.62
CA ILE A 139 2.23 26.37 8.31
C ILE A 139 2.00 26.26 6.81
N ARG A 140 0.80 25.88 6.40
CA ARG A 140 0.43 25.65 4.99
C ARG A 140 -0.76 26.53 4.59
N ASP A 141 -0.88 26.74 3.28
CA ASP A 141 -2.05 27.35 2.65
C ASP A 141 -2.43 28.71 3.27
N ALA A 142 -1.46 29.54 3.61
CA ALA A 142 -1.71 30.85 4.17
C ALA A 142 -2.32 31.78 3.11
N VAL A 143 -3.54 32.28 3.37
CA VAL A 143 -4.27 33.18 2.47
C VAL A 143 -4.76 34.41 3.21
N PRO A 144 -4.44 35.64 2.74
CA PRO A 144 -4.95 36.85 3.33
C PRO A 144 -6.45 37.07 2.99
N SER A 145 -7.16 37.72 3.90
CA SER A 145 -8.51 38.21 3.62
C SER A 145 -8.51 39.27 2.50
N PRO A 146 -9.62 39.49 1.81
CA PRO A 146 -9.69 40.48 0.72
C PRO A 146 -9.33 41.91 1.15
N ASP A 147 -9.53 42.26 2.41
CA ASP A 147 -9.18 43.59 2.97
C ASP A 147 -7.76 43.63 3.55
N GLY A 148 -7.03 42.47 3.53
CA GLY A 148 -5.65 42.35 4.02
C GLY A 148 -5.48 42.42 5.54
N LYS A 149 -6.57 42.43 6.32
CA LYS A 149 -6.48 42.54 7.80
C LYS A 149 -6.40 41.22 8.53
N MET A 150 -6.80 40.16 7.90
CA MET A 150 -6.79 38.80 8.45
C MET A 150 -5.96 37.85 7.57
N VAL A 151 -5.48 36.79 8.13
CA VAL A 151 -4.92 35.65 7.41
C VAL A 151 -5.57 34.36 7.90
N ALA A 152 -5.93 33.48 6.97
CA ALA A 152 -6.31 32.12 7.26
C ALA A 152 -5.19 31.18 6.83
N PHE A 153 -4.93 30.12 7.57
CA PHE A 153 -3.86 29.15 7.29
C PHE A 153 -4.16 27.80 7.93
N THR A 154 -3.48 26.76 7.47
CA THR A 154 -3.55 25.41 8.03
C THR A 154 -2.32 25.13 8.89
N ALA A 155 -2.54 24.63 10.09
CA ALA A 155 -1.50 24.08 10.96
C ALA A 155 -2.09 22.96 11.82
N LEU A 156 -1.31 21.91 12.13
CA LEU A 156 -1.74 20.77 12.94
C LEU A 156 -3.06 20.13 12.46
N ASN A 157 -3.25 20.03 11.16
CA ASN A 157 -4.46 19.50 10.53
C ASN A 157 -5.74 20.31 10.80
N GLU A 158 -5.62 21.57 11.17
CA GLU A 158 -6.74 22.46 11.49
C GLU A 158 -6.57 23.82 10.81
N VAL A 159 -7.67 24.48 10.53
CA VAL A 159 -7.69 25.84 9.97
C VAL A 159 -7.72 26.86 11.09
N TYR A 160 -6.81 27.81 11.01
CA TYR A 160 -6.69 28.96 11.91
C TYR A 160 -6.92 30.25 11.19
N THR A 161 -7.34 31.26 11.95
CA THR A 161 -7.36 32.67 11.51
C THR A 161 -6.65 33.55 12.52
N MET A 162 -6.02 34.61 12.05
CA MET A 162 -5.45 35.65 12.93
C MET A 162 -5.47 37.01 12.27
N GLU A 163 -5.42 38.06 13.05
CA GLU A 163 -5.18 39.42 12.56
C GLU A 163 -3.76 39.52 11.98
N PHE A 164 -3.64 40.14 10.83
CA PHE A 164 -2.35 40.29 10.17
C PHE A 164 -1.81 41.72 10.38
N PRO A 165 -0.49 41.92 10.70
CA PRO A 165 0.54 40.87 10.77
C PRO A 165 0.79 40.23 12.16
N ASN A 166 0.20 40.73 13.24
CA ASN A 166 0.65 40.43 14.59
C ASN A 166 -0.46 39.90 15.53
N GLY A 167 -1.47 39.24 14.97
CA GLY A 167 -2.57 38.64 15.76
C GLY A 167 -2.19 37.34 16.44
N THR A 168 -3.05 36.89 17.34
CA THR A 168 -2.98 35.54 17.93
C THR A 168 -3.81 34.57 17.11
N PRO A 169 -3.25 33.42 16.69
CA PRO A 169 -4.00 32.40 15.97
C PRO A 169 -5.19 31.87 16.78
N LYS A 170 -6.33 31.71 16.09
CA LYS A 170 -7.52 31.08 16.68
C LYS A 170 -8.04 30.03 15.70
N LYS A 171 -8.42 28.86 16.21
CA LYS A 171 -9.10 27.85 15.40
C LYS A 171 -10.36 28.42 14.79
N LEU A 172 -10.58 28.16 13.50
CA LEU A 172 -11.76 28.63 12.78
C LEU A 172 -13.00 27.86 13.26
N VAL A 173 -12.90 26.55 13.35
CA VAL A 173 -13.97 25.64 13.79
C VAL A 173 -13.36 24.51 14.62
N ASN A 174 -14.21 23.82 15.39
CA ASN A 174 -13.82 22.66 16.17
C ASN A 174 -14.47 21.42 15.52
N LEU A 175 -13.71 20.71 14.70
CA LEU A 175 -14.09 19.47 14.01
C LEU A 175 -13.02 18.42 14.29
N ASP A 176 -13.43 17.16 14.30
CA ASP A 176 -12.50 16.03 14.47
C ASP A 176 -11.81 15.59 13.18
N GLU A 177 -12.28 16.10 12.03
CA GLU A 177 -11.69 15.81 10.74
C GLU A 177 -10.47 16.69 10.45
N THR A 178 -9.55 16.17 9.64
CA THR A 178 -8.45 16.95 9.09
C THR A 178 -9.00 18.07 8.22
N GLN A 179 -8.48 19.29 8.40
CA GLN A 179 -8.89 20.49 7.69
C GLN A 179 -7.71 21.07 6.90
N ALA A 180 -7.95 21.57 5.69
CA ALA A 180 -6.92 22.17 4.86
C ALA A 180 -7.47 23.15 3.81
N GLN A 181 -6.55 23.87 3.17
CA GLN A 181 -6.79 24.72 2.00
C GLN A 181 -7.90 25.77 2.22
N PRO A 182 -7.79 26.64 3.23
CA PRO A 182 -8.77 27.70 3.44
C PRO A 182 -8.75 28.70 2.30
N VAL A 183 -9.94 29.18 1.89
CA VAL A 183 -10.13 30.20 0.87
C VAL A 183 -11.19 31.21 1.34
N TRP A 184 -10.89 32.48 1.26
CA TRP A 184 -11.85 33.56 1.57
C TRP A 184 -12.85 33.78 0.45
N SER A 185 -14.09 34.07 0.82
CA SER A 185 -15.05 34.62 -0.12
C SER A 185 -14.61 36.03 -0.57
N PRO A 186 -14.99 36.48 -1.77
CA PRO A 186 -14.60 37.81 -2.28
C PRO A 186 -15.05 38.97 -1.38
N ASP A 187 -16.12 38.80 -0.63
CA ASP A 187 -16.64 39.81 0.31
C ASP A 187 -16.05 39.70 1.73
N GLY A 188 -15.15 38.72 1.94
CA GLY A 188 -14.46 38.49 3.22
C GLY A 188 -15.33 37.94 4.36
N LYS A 189 -16.57 37.53 4.07
CA LYS A 189 -17.51 37.10 5.12
C LYS A 189 -17.44 35.60 5.42
N TRP A 190 -16.91 34.79 4.48
CA TRP A 190 -16.88 33.36 4.57
C TRP A 190 -15.50 32.80 4.29
N ILE A 191 -15.19 31.68 4.90
CA ILE A 191 -14.01 30.85 4.58
C ILE A 191 -14.51 29.47 4.22
N ALA A 192 -14.19 29.02 3.00
CA ALA A 192 -14.34 27.63 2.58
C ALA A 192 -13.04 26.89 2.83
N PHE A 193 -13.11 25.64 3.21
CA PHE A 193 -11.96 24.76 3.40
C PHE A 193 -12.34 23.30 3.12
N VAL A 194 -11.36 22.41 2.96
CA VAL A 194 -11.55 21.00 2.69
C VAL A 194 -11.42 20.21 3.98
N THR A 195 -12.23 19.17 4.15
CA THR A 195 -12.10 18.19 5.25
C THR A 195 -12.03 16.78 4.72
N TRP A 196 -11.35 15.90 5.46
CA TRP A 196 -11.37 14.45 5.26
C TRP A 196 -11.07 13.70 6.56
N GLN A 197 -11.50 12.46 6.60
CA GLN A 197 -11.23 11.49 7.69
C GLN A 197 -10.11 10.56 7.30
#